data_99e08e6df722e544390f35ce0a041313
#
_entry.id   99e08e6df722e544390f35ce0a041313
#
_cell.length_a   1.000
_cell.length_b   1.000
_cell.length_c   1.000
_cell.angle_alpha   90.00
_cell.angle_beta   90.00
_cell.angle_gamma   90.00
#
_symmetry.space_group_name_H-M   'P 1'
#
loop_
_entity.id
_entity.type
_entity.pdbx_description
1 polymer ?
#
loop_
_entity_poly.entity_id
_entity_poly.type
_entity_poly.pdbx_seq_one_letter_code
_entity_poly.pdbx_strand_id
1 'polypeptide(L)'
;IAYEGNLPFGWGNISGEEMTRRFWEAYTRGGYGQHGETYENENGVIWWSHGGELRGGSPARIQFLLDIMEENGGYMEPLPAFFDETCCTNGASHPRKDCIMYYFGANRPCRRPFHMPEGQEFDVEVIDTWNMTITPVGRHSGEFTIDMPSRPYMAVRLVKVK
;
A
#
# COMPACT_ATOMS: atom_id res chain seq x y z
N ILE A 1 -4.72 2.21 -16.06
CA ILE A 1 -6.03 2.73 -15.61
C ILE A 1 -6.90 1.53 -15.23
N ALA A 2 -7.50 1.56 -14.08
CA ALA A 2 -8.40 0.52 -13.61
C ALA A 2 -9.69 1.16 -13.08
N TYR A 3 -10.78 0.42 -13.13
CA TYR A 3 -12.09 0.84 -12.65
C TYR A 3 -12.58 -0.12 -11.58
N GLU A 4 -13.08 0.40 -10.49
CA GLU A 4 -13.74 -0.41 -9.47
C GLU A 4 -15.22 -0.60 -9.83
N GLY A 5 -15.71 -1.85 -9.71
CA GLY A 5 -17.12 -2.20 -9.84
C GLY A 5 -17.49 -3.01 -11.07
N ASN A 6 -18.76 -3.34 -11.17
CA ASN A 6 -19.34 -4.08 -12.29
C ASN A 6 -19.94 -3.10 -13.29
N LEU A 7 -19.13 -2.64 -14.22
CA LEU A 7 -19.62 -1.82 -15.31
C LEU A 7 -20.05 -2.69 -16.48
N PRO A 8 -21.17 -2.40 -17.13
CA PRO A 8 -21.70 -3.23 -18.20
C PRO A 8 -20.80 -3.32 -19.42
N PHE A 9 -19.76 -2.50 -19.51
CA PHE A 9 -18.87 -2.40 -20.68
C PHE A 9 -17.43 -2.88 -20.41
N GLY A 10 -17.19 -3.67 -19.38
CA GLY A 10 -16.04 -4.58 -19.26
C GLY A 10 -14.61 -4.01 -19.29
N TRP A 11 -14.41 -2.73 -19.17
CA TRP A 11 -13.08 -2.14 -19.16
C TRP A 11 -12.50 -2.15 -17.75
N GLY A 12 -11.69 -3.20 -17.48
CA GLY A 12 -10.87 -3.24 -16.28
C GLY A 12 -11.63 -3.29 -14.96
N ASN A 13 -12.83 -3.87 -14.96
CA ASN A 13 -13.61 -4.08 -13.75
C ASN A 13 -12.85 -4.92 -12.75
N ILE A 14 -12.51 -4.34 -11.62
CA ILE A 14 -11.80 -4.99 -10.52
C ILE A 14 -12.51 -4.70 -9.21
N SER A 15 -12.24 -5.52 -8.19
CA SER A 15 -12.76 -5.25 -6.85
C SER A 15 -12.05 -4.06 -6.21
N GLY A 16 -12.65 -3.47 -5.17
CA GLY A 16 -12.04 -2.40 -4.38
C GLY A 16 -10.72 -2.83 -3.74
N GLU A 17 -10.63 -4.10 -3.31
CA GLU A 17 -9.40 -4.67 -2.75
C GLU A 17 -8.29 -4.73 -3.80
N GLU A 18 -8.61 -5.18 -5.01
CA GLU A 18 -7.63 -5.25 -6.10
C GLU A 18 -7.19 -3.84 -6.55
N MET A 19 -8.11 -2.88 -6.58
CA MET A 19 -7.79 -1.48 -6.84
C MET A 19 -6.82 -0.94 -5.79
N THR A 20 -7.16 -1.09 -4.52
CA THR A 20 -6.32 -0.67 -3.38
C THR A 20 -4.96 -1.34 -3.43
N ARG A 21 -4.91 -2.67 -3.71
CA ARG A 21 -3.67 -3.42 -3.84
C ARG A 21 -2.75 -2.82 -4.91
N ARG A 22 -3.28 -2.48 -6.09
CA ARG A 22 -2.49 -1.89 -7.18
C ARG A 22 -1.90 -0.53 -6.82
N PHE A 23 -2.63 0.30 -6.10
CA PHE A 23 -2.10 1.58 -5.62
C PHE A 23 -0.95 1.39 -4.62
N TRP A 24 -1.12 0.50 -3.65
CA TRP A 24 -0.07 0.17 -2.69
C TRP A 24 1.17 -0.45 -3.36
N GLU A 25 0.98 -1.32 -4.34
CA GLU A 25 2.10 -1.88 -5.10
C GLU A 25 2.80 -0.82 -5.96
N ALA A 26 2.06 0.07 -6.60
CA ALA A 26 2.65 1.17 -7.35
C ALA A 26 3.52 2.04 -6.42
N TYR A 27 2.98 2.45 -5.28
CA TYR A 27 3.70 3.26 -4.32
C TYR A 27 4.98 2.58 -3.81
N THR A 28 4.89 1.32 -3.38
CA THR A 28 6.05 0.58 -2.84
C THR A 28 7.03 0.11 -3.91
N ARG A 29 6.75 0.36 -5.18
CA ARG A 29 7.66 0.16 -6.32
C ARG A 29 8.17 1.48 -6.92
N GLY A 30 7.90 2.61 -6.26
CA GLY A 30 8.30 3.93 -6.75
C GLY A 30 7.53 4.39 -7.98
N GLY A 31 6.34 3.84 -8.21
CA GLY A 31 5.46 4.17 -9.32
C GLY A 31 4.26 5.02 -8.90
N TYR A 32 3.43 5.33 -9.86
CA TYR A 32 2.18 6.06 -9.66
C TYR A 32 0.99 5.19 -10.05
N GLY A 33 -0.08 5.28 -9.26
CA GLY A 33 -1.38 4.69 -9.57
C GLY A 33 -2.33 5.76 -10.10
N GLN A 34 -3.23 5.37 -11.00
CA GLN A 34 -4.32 6.22 -11.45
C GLN A 34 -5.63 5.46 -11.37
N HIS A 35 -6.60 6.03 -10.67
CA HIS A 35 -7.97 5.55 -10.67
C HIS A 35 -8.67 6.01 -11.95
N GLY A 36 -9.27 5.06 -12.65
CA GLY A 36 -10.12 5.42 -13.78
C GLY A 36 -11.42 6.05 -13.27
N GLU A 37 -11.87 7.10 -13.94
CA GLU A 37 -13.13 7.74 -13.60
C GLU A 37 -14.29 6.79 -13.85
N THR A 38 -15.12 6.57 -12.83
CA THR A 38 -16.42 5.91 -12.96
C THR A 38 -17.51 6.98 -12.90
N TYR A 39 -17.83 7.55 -14.05
CA TYR A 39 -18.98 8.42 -14.18
C TYR A 39 -20.15 7.64 -14.78
N GLU A 40 -21.19 7.44 -14.01
CA GLU A 40 -22.48 6.97 -14.51
C GLU A 40 -23.40 8.17 -14.66
N ASN A 41 -23.85 8.42 -15.89
CA ASN A 41 -24.98 9.29 -16.12
C ASN A 41 -26.30 8.54 -15.89
N GLU A 42 -27.45 9.22 -16.06
CA GLU A 42 -28.80 8.66 -15.90
C GLU A 42 -29.08 7.40 -16.77
N ASN A 43 -28.27 7.20 -17.81
CA ASN A 43 -28.37 6.06 -18.73
C ASN A 43 -27.34 4.96 -18.45
N GLY A 44 -26.56 5.05 -17.36
CA GLY A 44 -25.50 4.11 -17.03
C GLY A 44 -24.30 4.18 -17.98
N VAL A 45 -24.11 5.27 -18.69
CA VAL A 45 -23.00 5.46 -19.64
C VAL A 45 -21.84 6.14 -18.95
N ILE A 46 -20.64 5.54 -19.10
CA ILE A 46 -19.40 6.15 -18.63
C ILE A 46 -18.95 7.21 -19.64
N TRP A 47 -18.77 8.42 -19.16
CA TRP A 47 -18.20 9.51 -19.93
C TRP A 47 -16.77 9.79 -19.52
N TRP A 48 -15.86 9.72 -20.48
CA TRP A 48 -14.47 10.06 -20.29
C TRP A 48 -14.28 11.58 -20.25
N SER A 49 -13.43 12.04 -19.34
CA SER A 49 -13.05 13.45 -19.22
C SER A 49 -14.14 14.43 -18.76
N HIS A 50 -15.24 13.95 -18.24
CA HIS A 50 -16.31 14.82 -17.75
C HIS A 50 -16.35 14.96 -16.22
N GLY A 51 -15.37 14.37 -15.52
CA GLY A 51 -15.40 14.24 -14.08
C GLY A 51 -16.47 13.25 -13.64
N GLY A 52 -16.49 12.91 -12.39
CA GLY A 52 -17.48 12.00 -11.84
C GLY A 52 -17.24 11.77 -10.36
N GLU A 53 -18.17 11.08 -9.75
CA GLU A 53 -18.05 10.64 -8.38
C GLU A 53 -17.30 9.30 -8.34
N LEU A 54 -16.22 9.24 -7.54
CA LEU A 54 -15.52 7.98 -7.29
C LEU A 54 -16.40 7.11 -6.41
N ARG A 55 -16.79 5.95 -6.92
CA ARG A 55 -17.66 5.00 -6.22
C ARG A 55 -16.87 3.77 -5.78
N GLY A 56 -17.47 3.01 -4.86
CA GLY A 56 -16.91 1.76 -4.37
C GLY A 56 -16.15 1.90 -3.07
N GLY A 57 -15.37 0.90 -2.72
CA GLY A 57 -14.62 0.82 -1.48
C GLY A 57 -13.20 1.39 -1.55
N SER A 58 -12.62 1.51 -2.74
CA SER A 58 -11.23 1.94 -2.90
C SER A 58 -10.97 3.42 -2.66
N PRO A 59 -11.88 4.38 -2.93
CA PRO A 59 -11.56 5.81 -2.79
C PRO A 59 -11.07 6.20 -1.39
N ALA A 60 -11.76 5.75 -0.34
CA ALA A 60 -11.34 6.02 1.04
C ALA A 60 -9.97 5.38 1.37
N ARG A 61 -9.68 4.22 0.80
CA ARG A 61 -8.43 3.48 1.02
C ARG A 61 -7.27 4.08 0.23
N ILE A 62 -7.55 4.67 -0.92
CA ILE A 62 -6.58 5.46 -1.68
C ILE A 62 -6.26 6.74 -0.92
N GLN A 63 -7.26 7.41 -0.34
CA GLN A 63 -7.00 8.58 0.52
C GLN A 63 -6.14 8.19 1.73
N PHE A 64 -6.44 7.09 2.40
CA PHE A 64 -5.62 6.58 3.49
C PHE A 64 -4.15 6.32 3.08
N LEU A 65 -3.92 5.79 1.86
CA LEU A 65 -2.57 5.67 1.32
C LEU A 65 -1.92 7.03 1.09
N LEU A 66 -2.67 8.02 0.54
CA LEU A 66 -2.14 9.37 0.32
C LEU A 66 -1.73 10.04 1.63
N ASP A 67 -2.52 9.88 2.68
CA ASP A 67 -2.21 10.41 4.02
C ASP A 67 -0.89 9.78 4.54
N ILE A 68 -0.73 8.46 4.40
CA ILE A 68 0.51 7.75 4.75
C ILE A 68 1.70 8.23 3.91
N MET A 69 1.50 8.44 2.60
CA MET A 69 2.54 8.96 1.71
C MET A 69 3.00 10.34 2.17
N GLU A 70 2.07 11.20 2.56
CA GLU A 70 2.36 12.55 3.04
C GLU A 70 3.15 12.51 4.36
N GLU A 71 2.74 11.67 5.31
CA GLU A 71 3.47 11.42 6.56
C GLU A 71 4.89 10.88 6.31
N ASN A 72 5.07 10.02 5.33
CA ASN A 72 6.36 9.44 4.96
C ASN A 72 7.27 10.43 4.20
N GLY A 73 6.79 11.63 3.87
CA GLY A 73 7.53 12.62 3.09
C GLY A 73 7.39 12.46 1.57
N GLY A 74 6.36 11.75 1.10
CA GLY A 74 5.98 11.65 -0.31
C GLY A 74 6.57 10.44 -1.02
N TYR A 75 7.41 10.71 -2.03
CA TYR A 75 7.97 9.67 -2.89
C TYR A 75 8.87 8.68 -2.14
N MET A 76 8.73 7.39 -2.50
CA MET A 76 9.57 6.30 -2.01
C MET A 76 10.34 5.66 -3.16
N GLU A 77 11.59 5.26 -2.91
CA GLU A 77 12.42 4.53 -3.86
C GLU A 77 12.32 3.03 -3.58
N PRO A 78 12.18 2.18 -4.62
CA PRO A 78 12.21 0.74 -4.43
C PRO A 78 13.51 0.30 -3.76
N LEU A 79 13.44 -0.65 -2.86
CA LEU A 79 14.63 -1.27 -2.26
C LEU A 79 15.23 -2.26 -3.26
N PRO A 80 16.46 -2.04 -3.75
CA PRO A 80 17.04 -2.81 -4.85
C PRO A 80 17.37 -4.26 -4.51
N ALA A 81 17.43 -4.62 -3.26
CA ALA A 81 17.90 -5.93 -2.82
C ALA A 81 16.86 -6.73 -2.02
N PHE A 82 15.64 -6.24 -1.90
CA PHE A 82 14.62 -6.91 -1.09
C PHE A 82 13.68 -7.76 -1.94
N PHE A 83 14.25 -8.48 -2.89
CA PHE A 83 13.64 -9.70 -3.34
C PHE A 83 13.96 -10.79 -2.33
N ASP A 84 13.20 -10.84 -1.27
CA ASP A 84 12.94 -12.13 -0.67
C ASP A 84 12.12 -12.89 -1.70
N GLU A 85 12.81 -13.63 -2.56
CA GLU A 85 12.21 -14.43 -3.65
C GLU A 85 11.13 -15.37 -3.11
N THR A 86 11.17 -15.67 -1.81
CA THR A 86 10.23 -16.56 -1.15
C THR A 86 8.90 -15.91 -0.80
N CYS A 87 8.79 -14.59 -0.76
CA CYS A 87 7.61 -13.92 -0.18
C CYS A 87 6.96 -12.86 -1.06
N CYS A 88 7.43 -12.61 -2.28
CA CYS A 88 6.84 -11.63 -3.21
C CYS A 88 6.51 -10.27 -2.57
N THR A 89 7.32 -9.84 -1.61
CA THR A 89 7.10 -8.62 -0.85
C THR A 89 7.70 -7.43 -1.59
N ASN A 90 6.95 -6.35 -1.73
CA ASN A 90 7.45 -5.10 -2.26
C ASN A 90 8.01 -4.26 -1.11
N GLY A 91 9.24 -3.79 -1.23
CA GLY A 91 9.85 -2.89 -0.27
C GLY A 91 10.26 -1.58 -0.93
N ALA A 92 10.11 -0.49 -0.20
CA ALA A 92 10.55 0.83 -0.60
C ALA A 92 11.09 1.61 0.60
N SER A 93 11.94 2.58 0.34
CA SER A 93 12.43 3.49 1.38
C SER A 93 12.36 4.93 0.90
N HIS A 94 12.15 5.84 1.84
CA HIS A 94 12.36 7.26 1.56
C HIS A 94 13.85 7.50 1.17
N PRO A 95 14.15 8.41 0.23
CA PRO A 95 15.54 8.69 -0.19
C PRO A 95 16.50 9.00 0.97
N ARG A 96 16.02 9.61 2.05
CA ARG A 96 16.79 9.85 3.27
C ARG A 96 16.94 8.63 4.18
N LYS A 97 16.29 7.52 3.84
CA LYS A 97 16.28 6.27 4.63
C LYS A 97 15.77 6.45 6.07
N ASP A 98 14.89 7.40 6.28
CA ASP A 98 14.23 7.66 7.56
C ASP A 98 12.85 6.97 7.66
N CYS A 99 12.34 6.44 6.55
CA CYS A 99 11.14 5.62 6.49
C CYS A 99 11.35 4.46 5.51
N ILE A 100 10.94 3.27 5.93
CA ILE A 100 10.96 2.05 5.11
C ILE A 100 9.57 1.44 5.14
N MET A 101 9.08 1.02 3.99
CA MET A 101 7.75 0.41 3.84
C MET A 101 7.86 -0.94 3.14
N TYR A 102 7.21 -1.95 3.69
CA TYR A 102 7.03 -3.26 3.07
C TYR A 102 5.55 -3.52 2.85
N TYR A 103 5.16 -3.93 1.65
CA TYR A 103 3.80 -4.31 1.32
C TYR A 103 3.72 -5.75 0.86
N PHE A 104 2.81 -6.52 1.44
CA PHE A 104 2.69 -7.95 1.24
C PHE A 104 1.64 -8.35 0.19
N GLY A 105 0.87 -7.40 -0.33
CA GLY A 105 -0.12 -7.66 -1.37
C GLY A 105 -1.15 -8.71 -0.96
N ALA A 106 -1.35 -9.72 -1.78
CA ALA A 106 -2.27 -10.82 -1.52
C ALA A 106 -1.72 -11.89 -0.56
N ASN A 107 -0.44 -11.80 -0.18
CA ASN A 107 0.16 -12.74 0.77
C ASN A 107 -0.44 -12.57 2.16
N ARG A 108 -0.39 -13.63 2.96
CA ARG A 108 -0.94 -13.68 4.32
C ARG A 108 0.17 -14.00 5.33
N PRO A 109 1.11 -13.08 5.58
CA PRO A 109 2.17 -13.34 6.52
C PRO A 109 1.62 -13.51 7.94
N CYS A 110 2.10 -14.53 8.65
CA CYS A 110 1.80 -14.72 10.07
C CYS A 110 2.97 -14.25 10.95
N ARG A 111 4.19 -14.27 10.39
CA ARG A 111 5.41 -13.89 11.08
C ARG A 111 6.44 -13.38 10.09
N ARG A 112 7.11 -12.27 10.39
CA ARG A 112 8.12 -11.70 9.48
C ARG A 112 9.38 -11.29 10.23
N PRO A 113 10.55 -11.83 9.85
CA PRO A 113 11.84 -11.33 10.28
C PRO A 113 12.21 -10.07 9.53
N PHE A 114 12.93 -9.18 10.21
CA PHE A 114 13.54 -7.98 9.65
C PHE A 114 15.00 -7.88 10.08
N HIS A 115 15.84 -7.35 9.19
CA HIS A 115 17.25 -7.11 9.42
C HIS A 115 17.54 -5.64 9.21
N MET A 116 17.63 -4.89 10.29
CA MET A 116 17.92 -3.46 10.28
C MET A 116 19.36 -3.21 10.72
N PRO A 117 19.94 -2.06 10.35
CA PRO A 117 21.28 -1.72 10.83
C PRO A 117 21.34 -1.71 12.36
N GLU A 118 22.40 -2.31 12.92
CA GLU A 118 22.63 -2.27 14.35
C GLU A 118 22.85 -0.83 14.84
N GLY A 119 22.36 -0.54 16.03
CA GLY A 119 22.48 0.79 16.64
C GLY A 119 21.56 1.84 16.04
N GLN A 120 20.71 1.47 15.09
CA GLN A 120 19.68 2.32 14.53
C GLN A 120 18.30 1.82 14.97
N GLU A 121 17.55 2.64 15.68
CA GLU A 121 16.22 2.30 16.17
C GLU A 121 15.13 2.74 15.18
N PHE A 122 14.09 1.94 15.09
CA PHE A 122 12.90 2.18 14.28
C PHE A 122 11.63 1.97 15.12
N ASP A 123 10.71 2.90 15.05
CA ASP A 123 9.34 2.68 15.46
C ASP A 123 8.64 1.88 14.36
N VAL A 124 8.07 0.72 14.71
CA VAL A 124 7.53 -0.26 13.77
C VAL A 124 6.01 -0.32 13.91
N GLU A 125 5.33 -0.32 12.77
CA GLU A 125 3.87 -0.35 12.69
C GLU A 125 3.42 -1.38 11.66
N VAL A 126 2.33 -2.07 11.97
CA VAL A 126 1.60 -2.93 11.04
C VAL A 126 0.38 -2.17 10.54
N ILE A 127 0.24 -2.10 9.23
CA ILE A 127 -0.84 -1.39 8.55
C ILE A 127 -1.75 -2.40 7.86
N ASP A 128 -3.04 -2.37 8.19
CA ASP A 128 -4.08 -3.07 7.43
C ASP A 128 -4.62 -2.09 6.38
N THR A 129 -4.21 -2.29 5.15
CA THR A 129 -4.48 -1.33 4.08
C THR A 129 -5.95 -1.35 3.63
N TRP A 130 -6.64 -2.46 3.85
CA TRP A 130 -8.06 -2.57 3.54
C TRP A 130 -8.95 -2.02 4.65
N ASN A 131 -8.65 -2.32 5.91
CA ASN A 131 -9.43 -1.84 7.05
C ASN A 131 -8.97 -0.44 7.52
N MET A 132 -7.94 0.13 6.90
CA MET A 132 -7.41 1.47 7.19
C MET A 132 -7.00 1.63 8.66
N THR A 133 -6.26 0.65 9.20
CA THR A 133 -5.79 0.70 10.58
C THR A 133 -4.27 0.63 10.65
N ILE A 134 -3.69 1.38 11.58
CA ILE A 134 -2.27 1.37 11.90
C ILE A 134 -2.12 0.88 13.33
N THR A 135 -1.36 -0.18 13.53
CA THR A 135 -1.12 -0.79 14.84
C THR A 135 0.37 -0.70 15.17
N PRO A 136 0.77 0.09 16.19
CA PRO A 136 2.15 0.10 16.65
C PRO A 136 2.55 -1.27 17.19
N VAL A 137 3.75 -1.72 16.80
CA VAL A 137 4.33 -2.99 17.28
C VAL A 137 5.41 -2.74 18.32
N GLY A 138 6.02 -1.56 18.30
CA GLY A 138 7.05 -1.16 19.23
C GLY A 138 8.31 -0.65 18.53
N ARG A 139 9.35 -0.44 19.32
CA ARG A 139 10.65 0.04 18.86
C ARG A 139 11.63 -1.10 18.75
N HIS A 140 12.33 -1.20 17.62
CA HIS A 140 13.23 -2.28 17.29
C HIS A 140 14.51 -1.76 16.63
N SER A 141 15.60 -2.56 16.75
CA SER A 141 16.87 -2.36 16.04
C SER A 141 17.51 -3.70 15.73
N GLY A 142 18.44 -3.74 14.78
CA GLY A 142 19.13 -4.96 14.39
C GLY A 142 18.17 -6.03 13.84
N GLU A 143 18.33 -7.26 14.29
CA GLU A 143 17.46 -8.38 13.89
C GLU A 143 16.27 -8.53 14.84
N PHE A 144 15.06 -8.54 14.27
CA PHE A 144 13.84 -8.77 15.04
C PHE A 144 12.77 -9.45 14.19
N THR A 145 11.76 -9.98 14.87
CA THR A 145 10.61 -10.62 14.21
C THR A 145 9.33 -10.05 14.78
N ILE A 146 8.36 -9.78 13.91
CA ILE A 146 7.03 -9.36 14.32
C ILE A 146 5.98 -10.39 13.92
N ASP A 147 4.92 -10.49 14.72
CA ASP A 147 3.74 -11.26 14.39
C ASP A 147 2.81 -10.43 13.50
N MET A 148 2.21 -11.09 12.53
CA MET A 148 1.33 -10.49 11.53
C MET A 148 -0.07 -11.12 11.60
N PRO A 149 -1.13 -10.40 11.20
CA PRO A 149 -2.51 -10.89 11.35
C PRO A 149 -2.91 -12.05 10.45
N SER A 150 -2.02 -12.64 9.65
CA SER A 150 -2.30 -13.72 8.68
C SER A 150 -3.40 -13.38 7.68
N ARG A 151 -3.53 -12.11 7.32
CA ARG A 151 -4.51 -11.58 6.35
C ARG A 151 -3.79 -10.99 5.13
N PRO A 152 -4.46 -10.93 3.95
CA PRO A 152 -3.93 -10.20 2.81
C PRO A 152 -3.96 -8.68 3.05
N TYR A 153 -3.30 -7.95 2.17
CA TYR A 153 -3.30 -6.48 2.12
C TYR A 153 -2.68 -5.81 3.34
N MET A 154 -1.66 -6.48 3.92
CA MET A 154 -0.91 -5.93 5.04
C MET A 154 0.34 -5.19 4.55
N ALA A 155 0.72 -4.15 5.29
CA ALA A 155 2.00 -3.47 5.15
C ALA A 155 2.71 -3.36 6.50
N VAL A 156 4.01 -3.12 6.49
CA VAL A 156 4.81 -2.78 7.67
C VAL A 156 5.55 -1.49 7.36
N ARG A 157 5.42 -0.51 8.24
CA ARG A 157 6.16 0.74 8.20
C ARG A 157 7.19 0.77 9.32
N LEU A 158 8.40 1.16 8.98
CA LEU A 158 9.50 1.40 9.92
C LEU A 158 9.94 2.84 9.80
N VAL A 159 9.79 3.60 10.86
CA VAL A 159 10.19 5.01 10.94
C VAL A 159 11.40 5.14 11.85
N LYS A 160 12.48 5.69 11.32
CA LYS A 160 13.73 5.88 12.06
C LYS A 160 13.52 6.84 13.22
N VAL A 161 13.94 6.42 14.40
CA VAL A 161 13.98 7.28 15.58
C VAL A 161 15.13 8.29 15.43
N LYS A 162 14.84 9.54 15.67
CA LYS A 162 15.82 10.67 15.58
C LYS A 162 16.68 10.77 16.82
#